data_c7befb2eb5da99dd63481c1c00177539
#
_entry.id   c7befb2eb5da99dd63481c1c00177539
#
_cell.length_a   1.000
_cell.length_b   1.000
_cell.length_c   1.000
_cell.angle_alpha   90.00
_cell.angle_beta   90.00
_cell.angle_gamma   90.00
#
_symmetry.space_group_name_H-M   'P 1'
#
loop_
_entity.id
_entity.type
_entity.pdbx_description
1 polymer ?
#
loop_
_entity_poly.entity_id
_entity_poly.type
_entity_poly.pdbx_seq_one_letter_code
_entity_poly.pdbx_strand_id
1 'polypeptide(L)' 'MGLSVSIFGLGYVGSVSAACFASMGHKVIGVDVSRAKVEMMGSGSTPIIEARMTELVAEAHRAGLLTATTTI' A
#
# COMPACT_ATOMS: atom_id res chain seq x y z
N MET A 1 -12.58 -10.14 -10.31
CA MET A 1 -13.19 -9.61 -9.09
C MET A 1 -12.24 -9.69 -7.92
N GLY A 2 -12.00 -8.57 -7.22
CA GLY A 2 -11.06 -8.52 -6.14
C GLY A 2 -11.70 -8.60 -4.76
N LEU A 3 -10.85 -8.82 -3.78
CA LEU A 3 -11.24 -8.77 -2.37
C LEU A 3 -10.89 -7.39 -1.80
N SER A 4 -11.42 -7.10 -0.62
CA SER A 4 -10.99 -5.95 0.16
C SER A 4 -10.09 -6.46 1.28
N VAL A 5 -8.87 -5.96 1.33
CA VAL A 5 -7.83 -6.45 2.24
C VAL A 5 -7.32 -5.29 3.09
N SER A 6 -7.20 -5.49 4.39
CA SER A 6 -6.56 -4.54 5.28
C SER A 6 -5.22 -5.10 5.72
N ILE A 7 -4.17 -4.30 5.59
CA ILE A 7 -2.82 -4.69 5.99
C ILE A 7 -2.42 -3.82 7.18
N PHE A 8 -2.18 -4.43 8.31
CA PHE A 8 -1.79 -3.71 9.52
C PHE A 8 -0.27 -3.75 9.69
N GLY A 9 0.35 -2.58 9.63
CA GLY A 9 1.79 -2.43 9.67
C GLY A 9 2.37 -2.27 8.27
N LEU A 10 2.90 -1.09 7.97
CA LEU A 10 3.45 -0.76 6.66
C LEU A 10 4.99 -0.76 6.68
N GLY A 11 5.58 -1.71 7.40
CA GLY A 11 7.00 -2.00 7.30
C GLY A 11 7.30 -2.73 6.00
N TYR A 12 8.43 -3.40 5.91
CA TYR A 12 8.83 -4.07 4.69
C TYR A 12 7.79 -5.10 4.24
N VAL A 13 7.46 -6.03 5.11
CA VAL A 13 6.53 -7.12 4.76
C VAL A 13 5.15 -6.58 4.44
N GLY A 14 4.63 -5.68 5.26
CA GLY A 14 3.30 -5.10 5.04
C GLY A 14 3.22 -4.31 3.75
N SER A 15 4.25 -3.52 3.44
CA SER A 15 4.28 -2.74 2.20
C SER A 15 4.35 -3.63 0.98
N VAL A 16 5.18 -4.67 1.01
CA VAL A 16 5.29 -5.63 -0.09
C VAL A 16 3.97 -6.37 -0.29
N SER A 17 3.36 -6.83 0.81
CA SER A 17 2.08 -7.52 0.74
C SER A 17 0.98 -6.63 0.17
N ALA A 18 0.92 -5.38 0.62
CA ALA A 18 -0.07 -4.43 0.12
C ALA A 18 0.07 -4.20 -1.39
N ALA A 19 1.29 -3.98 -1.85
CA ALA A 19 1.54 -3.77 -3.27
C ALA A 19 1.21 -5.02 -4.10
N CYS A 20 1.57 -6.19 -3.60
CA CYS A 20 1.30 -7.44 -4.30
C CYS A 20 -0.20 -7.72 -4.41
N PHE A 21 -0.95 -7.57 -3.32
CA PHE A 21 -2.40 -7.78 -3.36
C PHE A 21 -3.08 -6.78 -4.30
N ALA A 22 -2.65 -5.53 -4.26
CA ALA A 22 -3.21 -4.52 -5.16
C ALA A 22 -2.88 -4.85 -6.63
N SER A 23 -1.69 -5.35 -6.91
CA SER A 23 -1.31 -5.73 -8.27
C SER A 23 -2.13 -6.91 -8.80
N MET A 24 -2.71 -7.71 -7.90
CA MET A 24 -3.59 -8.80 -8.24
C MET A 24 -5.05 -8.37 -8.42
N GLY A 25 -5.32 -7.09 -8.30
CA GLY A 25 -6.67 -6.54 -8.48
C GLY A 25 -7.49 -6.42 -7.21
N HIS A 26 -6.90 -6.68 -6.05
CA HIS A 26 -7.60 -6.53 -4.78
C HIS A 26 -7.54 -5.08 -4.29
N LYS A 27 -8.58 -4.65 -3.60
CA LYS A 27 -8.60 -3.35 -2.98
C LYS A 27 -7.93 -3.45 -1.61
N VAL A 28 -6.88 -2.65 -1.40
CA VAL A 28 -6.04 -2.75 -0.21
C VAL A 28 -6.07 -1.45 0.58
N ILE A 29 -6.22 -1.58 1.89
CA ILE A 29 -6.10 -0.48 2.84
C ILE A 29 -4.93 -0.78 3.76
N GLY A 30 -3.87 0.00 3.68
CA GLY A 30 -2.74 -0.10 4.59
C GLY A 30 -3.01 0.69 5.86
N VAL A 31 -2.72 0.10 7.00
CA VAL A 31 -2.93 0.74 8.30
C VAL A 31 -1.61 0.76 9.06
N ASP A 32 -1.21 1.93 9.54
CA ASP A 32 0.00 2.06 10.35
C ASP A 32 -0.14 3.26 11.28
N VAL A 33 0.49 3.17 12.44
CA VAL A 33 0.51 4.30 13.39
C VAL A 33 1.47 5.39 12.92
N SER A 34 2.39 5.07 12.03
CA SER A 34 3.33 6.05 11.48
C SER A 34 2.66 6.88 10.40
N ARG A 35 2.43 8.14 10.69
CA ARG A 35 1.84 9.07 9.72
C ARG A 35 2.71 9.21 8.47
N ALA A 36 4.03 9.19 8.63
CA ALA A 36 4.94 9.31 7.50
C ALA A 36 4.77 8.15 6.51
N LYS A 37 4.67 6.91 7.01
CA LYS A 37 4.45 5.74 6.16
C LYS A 37 3.10 5.79 5.48
N VAL A 38 2.06 6.19 6.20
CA VAL A 38 0.72 6.31 5.66
C VAL A 38 0.66 7.37 4.56
N GLU A 39 1.28 8.51 4.77
CA GLU A 39 1.30 9.57 3.77
C GLU A 39 2.04 9.15 2.50
N MET A 40 3.15 8.46 2.63
CA MET A 40 3.88 7.95 1.47
C MET A 40 3.02 6.98 0.66
N MET A 41 2.46 5.96 1.31
CA MET A 41 1.62 4.97 0.64
C MET A 41 0.38 5.62 0.03
N GLY A 42 -0.26 6.52 0.75
CA GLY A 42 -1.47 7.19 0.30
C GLY A 42 -1.25 8.13 -0.87
N SER A 43 -0.01 8.56 -1.11
CA SER A 43 0.34 9.42 -2.24
C SER A 43 0.93 8.64 -3.42
N GLY A 44 0.96 7.33 -3.36
CA GLY A 44 1.51 6.49 -4.42
C GLY A 44 3.01 6.26 -4.31
N SER A 45 3.59 6.55 -3.17
CA SER A 45 5.00 6.31 -2.88
C SER A 45 5.15 5.18 -1.87
N THR A 46 6.36 4.72 -1.63
CA THR A 46 6.62 3.66 -0.66
C THR A 46 7.84 4.02 0.19
N PRO A 47 7.83 3.66 1.50
CA PRO A 47 9.02 3.82 2.33
C PRO A 47 10.11 2.80 1.99
N ILE A 48 9.80 1.81 1.19
CA ILE A 48 10.74 0.77 0.79
C ILE A 48 11.54 1.26 -0.41
N ILE A 49 12.86 1.30 -0.28
CA ILE A 49 13.75 1.77 -1.34
C ILE A 49 14.08 0.60 -2.26
N GLU A 50 13.22 0.38 -3.24
CA GLU A 50 13.37 -0.64 -4.25
C GLU A 50 12.56 -0.21 -5.48
N ALA A 51 13.17 -0.27 -6.67
CA ALA A 51 12.54 0.22 -7.89
C ALA A 51 11.21 -0.45 -8.21
N ARG A 52 11.13 -1.77 -8.04
CA ARG A 52 9.89 -2.51 -8.33
C ARG A 52 8.75 -2.10 -7.40
N MET A 53 9.08 -1.89 -6.14
CA MET A 53 8.07 -1.46 -5.17
C MET A 53 7.51 -0.08 -5.51
N THR A 54 8.38 0.82 -5.93
CA THR A 54 7.96 2.16 -6.34
C THR A 54 6.95 2.09 -7.48
N GLU A 55 7.22 1.28 -8.48
CA GLU A 55 6.31 1.12 -9.62
C GLU A 55 5.00 0.47 -9.22
N LEU A 56 5.05 -0.60 -8.43
CA LEU A 56 3.85 -1.31 -7.99
C LEU A 56 2.93 -0.42 -7.17
N VAL A 57 3.50 0.34 -6.23
CA VAL A 57 2.72 1.23 -5.38
C VAL A 57 2.10 2.35 -6.20
N ALA A 58 2.86 2.94 -7.12
CA ALA A 58 2.36 4.00 -7.98
C ALA A 58 1.21 3.52 -8.87
N GLU A 59 1.34 2.34 -9.45
CA GLU A 59 0.27 1.77 -10.29
C GLU A 59 -0.97 1.46 -9.48
N ALA A 60 -0.81 0.86 -8.30
CA ALA A 60 -1.93 0.54 -7.42
C ALA A 60 -2.67 1.80 -6.98
N HIS A 61 -1.92 2.85 -6.68
CA HIS A 61 -2.50 4.14 -6.30
C HIS A 61 -3.32 4.73 -7.46
N ARG A 62 -2.76 4.74 -8.66
CA ARG A 62 -3.46 5.24 -9.84
C ARG A 62 -4.73 4.46 -10.15
N ALA A 63 -4.71 3.16 -9.92
CA ALA A 63 -5.87 2.31 -10.14
C ALA A 63 -6.94 2.45 -9.04
N GLY A 64 -6.65 3.20 -7.97
CA GLY A 64 -7.57 3.35 -6.85
C GLY A 64 -7.67 2.12 -5.97
N LEU A 65 -6.69 1.21 -6.05
CA LEU A 65 -6.70 -0.04 -5.32
C LEU A 65 -5.89 -0.02 -4.03
N LEU A 66 -5.11 1.04 -3.82
CA LEU A 66 -4.27 1.15 -2.63
C LEU A 66 -4.51 2.48 -1.92
N THR A 67 -4.93 2.40 -0.68
CA THR A 67 -5.06 3.56 0.20
C THR A 67 -4.39 3.24 1.54
N ALA A 68 -4.17 4.26 2.34
CA ALA A 68 -3.54 4.08 3.64
C ALA A 68 -4.17 5.01 4.68
N THR A 69 -4.17 4.57 5.93
CA THR A 69 -4.74 5.34 7.03
C THR A 69 -4.04 5.04 8.34
N THR A 70 -4.08 6.00 9.26
CA THR A 70 -3.64 5.79 10.64
C THR A 70 -4.78 5.32 11.54
N THR A 71 -5.99 5.30 11.03
CA THR A 71 -7.18 4.91 11.79
C THR A 71 -7.37 3.39 11.76
N ILE A 72 -7.42 2.81 12.93
CA ILE A 72 -7.65 1.37 13.08
C ILE A 72 -9.13 1.08 13.24
#